data_a2a41388574b7463742d390dd57d4fd2
#
_entry.id   a2a41388574b7463742d390dd57d4fd2
#
_cell.length_a   1.000
_cell.length_b   1.000
_cell.length_c   1.000
_cell.angle_alpha   90.00
_cell.angle_beta   90.00
_cell.angle_gamma   90.00
#
_symmetry.space_group_name_H-M   'P 1'
#
loop_
_entity.id
_entity.type
_entity.pdbx_description
1 polymer ?
#
loop_
_entity_poly.entity_id
_entity_poly.type
_entity_poly.pdbx_seq_one_letter_code
_entity_poly.pdbx_strand_id
1 'polypeptide(L)'
;MIDTWIDRVVIIEGALWQVLGIVLLTFIVDAVLRLIFNRIAKSLENTRNLWDDALLESARKPVRWGIVLLGVLWAAELVGGDNPSDVFQLVDPLRKVGVVVILAWFATRIVSNIQESMQDAQYHDHPWDASIANGIGRLLRVSIIIATVLVVLQTLGISVSGVLAFGGIGGLAVGFAAQDLLSNYFGFLMILFKQPFKEGDWIRSPDREIEGTVEEIMVLSTKIRTFDKRPLHIPNSVFTNLIVENPSEMDNRRIKETIGVRYDDITVLPVILEDIRRLLHNHEAIDTNQTLMVNLLSFGPSSVDFWIYTFTKTTKWTEFHEIKESILFDIAGIIETHGAEIAYPTQTLHVDVAEPSMKPQERNSST
;
A
#
# COMPACT_ATOMS: atom_id res chain seq x y z
N MET A 1 -48.02 -7.13 -67.02
CA MET A 1 -46.93 -6.12 -67.14
C MET A 1 -47.30 -4.80 -66.46
N ILE A 2 -48.52 -4.32 -66.54
CA ILE A 2 -48.96 -3.11 -65.87
C ILE A 2 -49.14 -3.32 -64.37
N ASP A 3 -49.68 -4.48 -63.94
CA ASP A 3 -49.87 -4.80 -62.52
C ASP A 3 -48.54 -4.91 -61.75
N THR A 4 -47.51 -5.47 -62.40
CA THR A 4 -46.17 -5.58 -61.81
C THR A 4 -45.47 -4.22 -61.65
N TRP A 5 -45.82 -3.23 -62.45
CA TRP A 5 -45.34 -1.87 -62.32
C TRP A 5 -46.06 -1.09 -61.20
N ILE A 6 -47.37 -1.28 -61.06
CA ILE A 6 -48.17 -0.65 -60.01
C ILE A 6 -47.72 -1.19 -58.64
N ASP A 7 -47.55 -2.51 -58.46
CA ASP A 7 -47.07 -3.12 -57.22
C ASP A 7 -45.68 -2.61 -56.84
N ARG A 8 -44.77 -2.47 -57.81
CA ARG A 8 -43.46 -1.87 -57.55
C ARG A 8 -43.51 -0.42 -57.11
N VAL A 9 -44.36 0.39 -57.71
CA VAL A 9 -44.55 1.81 -57.34
C VAL A 9 -45.11 1.93 -55.94
N VAL A 10 -46.11 1.14 -55.58
CA VAL A 10 -46.73 1.15 -54.25
C VAL A 10 -45.75 0.69 -53.17
N ILE A 11 -44.93 -0.33 -53.47
CA ILE A 11 -43.86 -0.81 -52.55
C ILE A 11 -42.80 0.26 -52.36
N ILE A 12 -42.36 0.96 -53.43
CA ILE A 12 -41.38 2.04 -53.37
C ILE A 12 -41.95 3.25 -52.61
N GLU A 13 -43.19 3.66 -52.80
CA GLU A 13 -43.82 4.70 -52.01
C GLU A 13 -43.93 4.37 -50.51
N GLY A 14 -44.30 3.13 -50.18
CA GLY A 14 -44.34 2.65 -48.80
C GLY A 14 -42.97 2.67 -48.10
N ALA A 15 -41.90 2.24 -48.79
CA ALA A 15 -40.56 2.26 -48.31
C ALA A 15 -40.02 3.71 -48.11
N LEU A 16 -40.33 4.62 -49.02
CA LEU A 16 -39.96 6.02 -48.91
C LEU A 16 -40.53 6.70 -47.63
N TRP A 17 -41.84 6.46 -47.34
CA TRP A 17 -42.46 7.00 -46.14
C TRP A 17 -41.86 6.44 -44.85
N GLN A 18 -41.49 5.16 -44.85
CA GLN A 18 -40.84 4.47 -43.70
C GLN A 18 -39.43 5.06 -43.48
N VAL A 19 -38.63 5.21 -44.56
CA VAL A 19 -37.29 5.84 -44.46
C VAL A 19 -37.38 7.26 -43.93
N LEU A 20 -38.33 8.05 -44.49
CA LEU A 20 -38.54 9.41 -44.02
C LEU A 20 -38.93 9.46 -42.53
N GLY A 21 -39.76 8.50 -42.08
CA GLY A 21 -40.12 8.32 -40.69
C GLY A 21 -38.92 8.02 -39.79
N ILE A 22 -38.02 7.11 -40.20
CA ILE A 22 -36.80 6.79 -39.45
C ILE A 22 -35.86 8.01 -39.38
N VAL A 23 -35.63 8.70 -40.50
CA VAL A 23 -34.78 9.87 -40.54
C VAL A 23 -35.34 10.95 -39.62
N LEU A 24 -36.68 11.24 -39.70
CA LEU A 24 -37.33 12.19 -38.81
C LEU A 24 -37.18 11.76 -37.31
N LEU A 25 -37.42 10.50 -37.01
CA LEU A 25 -37.24 9.94 -35.65
C LEU A 25 -35.81 10.14 -35.15
N THR A 26 -34.82 9.86 -36.00
CA THR A 26 -33.40 10.04 -35.68
C THR A 26 -33.10 11.53 -35.36
N PHE A 27 -33.62 12.46 -36.13
CA PHE A 27 -33.50 13.90 -35.85
C PHE A 27 -34.19 14.31 -34.54
N ILE A 28 -35.37 13.79 -34.26
CA ILE A 28 -36.11 14.07 -33.02
C ILE A 28 -35.32 13.54 -31.83
N VAL A 29 -34.80 12.31 -31.91
CA VAL A 29 -34.00 11.68 -30.83
C VAL A 29 -32.70 12.48 -30.60
N ASP A 30 -31.98 12.89 -31.68
CA ASP A 30 -30.78 13.75 -31.51
C ASP A 30 -31.13 15.09 -30.86
N ALA A 31 -32.26 15.71 -31.24
CA ALA A 31 -32.71 17.00 -30.65
C ALA A 31 -33.06 16.83 -29.14
N VAL A 32 -33.81 15.77 -28.81
CA VAL A 32 -34.17 15.47 -27.41
C VAL A 32 -32.92 15.22 -26.58
N LEU A 33 -31.97 14.44 -27.09
CA LEU A 33 -30.73 14.20 -26.41
C LEU A 33 -29.87 15.45 -26.19
N ARG A 34 -29.82 16.36 -27.15
CA ARG A 34 -29.17 17.66 -26.94
C ARG A 34 -29.80 18.42 -25.77
N LEU A 35 -31.13 18.42 -25.67
CA LEU A 35 -31.81 19.05 -24.54
C LEU A 35 -31.50 18.37 -23.21
N ILE A 36 -31.50 17.03 -23.19
CA ILE A 36 -31.14 16.22 -21.99
C ILE A 36 -29.72 16.52 -21.57
N PHE A 37 -28.74 16.41 -22.48
CA PHE A 37 -27.33 16.68 -22.17
C PHE A 37 -27.13 18.13 -21.66
N ASN A 38 -27.78 19.13 -22.27
CA ASN A 38 -27.69 20.51 -21.80
C ASN A 38 -28.33 20.71 -20.42
N ARG A 39 -29.42 19.98 -20.12
CA ARG A 39 -30.09 20.06 -18.83
C ARG A 39 -29.27 19.41 -17.74
N ILE A 40 -28.65 18.25 -18.03
CA ILE A 40 -27.74 17.55 -17.10
C ILE A 40 -26.51 18.43 -16.88
N ALA A 41 -25.88 18.96 -17.91
CA ALA A 41 -24.72 19.85 -17.79
C ALA A 41 -25.00 21.04 -16.84
N LYS A 42 -26.15 21.70 -16.98
CA LYS A 42 -26.53 22.77 -16.06
C LYS A 42 -26.73 22.32 -14.61
N SER A 43 -27.20 21.10 -14.42
CA SER A 43 -27.38 20.54 -13.06
C SER A 43 -26.06 20.20 -12.41
N LEU A 44 -25.03 19.84 -13.20
CA LEU A 44 -23.70 19.45 -12.75
C LEU A 44 -22.76 20.65 -12.55
N GLU A 45 -23.02 21.82 -13.09
CA GLU A 45 -22.22 23.05 -12.91
C GLU A 45 -21.94 23.40 -11.43
N ASN A 46 -22.77 22.91 -10.50
CA ASN A 46 -22.65 23.13 -9.07
C ASN A 46 -21.95 21.97 -8.34
N THR A 47 -21.65 20.85 -9.01
CA THR A 47 -20.97 19.69 -8.40
C THR A 47 -19.51 19.69 -8.80
N ARG A 48 -18.58 19.75 -7.82
CA ARG A 48 -17.14 19.60 -8.05
C ARG A 48 -16.74 18.13 -8.19
N ASN A 49 -17.49 17.34 -8.99
CA ASN A 49 -17.20 15.92 -9.16
C ASN A 49 -16.58 15.69 -10.55
N LEU A 50 -15.29 15.39 -10.55
CA LEU A 50 -14.49 15.12 -11.75
C LEU A 50 -15.10 14.04 -12.66
N TRP A 51 -15.71 12.99 -12.07
CA TRP A 51 -16.26 11.87 -12.83
C TRP A 51 -17.51 12.23 -13.62
N ASP A 52 -18.39 13.08 -13.05
CA ASP A 52 -19.66 13.46 -13.66
C ASP A 52 -19.42 14.33 -14.89
N ASP A 53 -18.51 15.29 -14.79
CA ASP A 53 -18.12 16.18 -15.88
C ASP A 53 -17.42 15.43 -17.01
N ALA A 54 -16.42 14.60 -16.65
CA ALA A 54 -15.67 13.81 -17.62
C ALA A 54 -16.58 12.83 -18.39
N LEU A 55 -17.52 12.16 -17.69
CA LEU A 55 -18.44 11.21 -18.29
C LEU A 55 -19.41 11.91 -19.25
N LEU A 56 -20.03 13.00 -18.80
CA LEU A 56 -21.02 13.75 -19.59
C LEU A 56 -20.40 14.31 -20.88
N GLU A 57 -19.24 14.96 -20.74
CA GLU A 57 -18.57 15.57 -21.88
C GLU A 57 -18.05 14.51 -22.87
N SER A 58 -17.54 13.37 -22.35
CA SER A 58 -17.10 12.26 -23.18
C SER A 58 -18.24 11.62 -23.95
N ALA A 59 -19.44 11.50 -23.38
CA ALA A 59 -20.60 10.85 -23.98
C ALA A 59 -21.27 11.70 -25.07
N ARG A 60 -21.24 13.01 -24.95
CA ARG A 60 -22.02 13.95 -25.78
C ARG A 60 -21.85 13.76 -27.30
N LYS A 61 -20.60 13.61 -27.77
CA LYS A 61 -20.33 13.44 -29.21
C LYS A 61 -20.54 11.99 -29.68
N PRO A 62 -19.99 10.94 -29.01
CA PRO A 62 -20.15 9.56 -29.45
C PRO A 62 -21.60 9.10 -29.47
N VAL A 63 -22.40 9.42 -28.44
CA VAL A 63 -23.82 9.04 -28.39
C VAL A 63 -24.61 9.63 -29.55
N ARG A 64 -24.40 10.91 -29.89
CA ARG A 64 -25.06 11.55 -31.03
C ARG A 64 -24.70 10.90 -32.37
N TRP A 65 -23.41 10.66 -32.61
CA TRP A 65 -22.95 9.94 -33.81
C TRP A 65 -23.46 8.50 -33.86
N GLY A 66 -23.58 7.85 -32.67
CA GLY A 66 -24.17 6.51 -32.55
C GLY A 66 -25.62 6.49 -33.04
N ILE A 67 -26.43 7.44 -32.64
CA ILE A 67 -27.82 7.51 -33.05
C ILE A 67 -27.94 7.76 -34.54
N VAL A 68 -27.15 8.69 -35.09
CA VAL A 68 -27.11 8.93 -36.53
C VAL A 68 -26.72 7.70 -37.32
N LEU A 69 -25.65 6.98 -36.86
CA LEU A 69 -25.21 5.73 -37.48
C LEU A 69 -26.31 4.67 -37.44
N LEU A 70 -26.91 4.42 -36.29
CA LEU A 70 -27.99 3.42 -36.14
C LEU A 70 -29.22 3.79 -36.98
N GLY A 71 -29.61 5.07 -37.02
CA GLY A 71 -30.74 5.54 -37.86
C GLY A 71 -30.47 5.33 -39.33
N VAL A 72 -29.27 5.68 -39.82
CA VAL A 72 -28.90 5.48 -41.23
C VAL A 72 -28.88 3.99 -41.60
N LEU A 73 -28.25 3.16 -40.74
CA LEU A 73 -28.19 1.73 -41.00
C LEU A 73 -29.56 1.07 -40.92
N TRP A 74 -30.45 1.51 -40.04
CA TRP A 74 -31.83 1.03 -39.96
C TRP A 74 -32.62 1.45 -41.19
N ALA A 75 -32.47 2.67 -41.68
CA ALA A 75 -33.08 3.12 -42.92
C ALA A 75 -32.58 2.30 -44.15
N ALA A 76 -31.27 2.00 -44.17
CA ALA A 76 -30.65 1.16 -45.22
C ALA A 76 -31.20 -0.28 -45.19
N GLU A 77 -31.39 -0.87 -44.02
CA GLU A 77 -31.95 -2.22 -43.83
C GLU A 77 -33.39 -2.28 -44.37
N LEU A 78 -34.19 -1.23 -44.15
CA LEU A 78 -35.55 -1.15 -44.59
C LEU A 78 -35.66 -1.00 -46.15
N VAL A 79 -34.75 -0.25 -46.77
CA VAL A 79 -34.67 -0.12 -48.24
C VAL A 79 -34.20 -1.43 -48.87
N GLY A 80 -33.31 -2.15 -48.20
CA GLY A 80 -32.79 -3.46 -48.67
C GLY A 80 -33.86 -4.53 -48.76
N GLY A 81 -34.84 -4.54 -47.86
CA GLY A 81 -35.94 -5.48 -47.84
C GLY A 81 -35.47 -6.95 -48.01
N ASP A 82 -36.27 -7.75 -48.75
CA ASP A 82 -35.94 -9.13 -49.12
C ASP A 82 -35.02 -9.22 -50.36
N ASN A 83 -34.44 -8.11 -50.83
CA ASN A 83 -33.51 -8.14 -51.98
C ASN A 83 -32.11 -8.54 -51.57
N PRO A 84 -31.59 -9.66 -52.05
CA PRO A 84 -30.27 -10.19 -51.67
C PRO A 84 -29.11 -9.49 -52.39
N SER A 85 -29.23 -8.16 -52.64
CA SER A 85 -28.08 -7.45 -53.22
C SER A 85 -26.93 -7.36 -52.20
N ASP A 86 -25.71 -7.65 -52.65
CA ASP A 86 -24.49 -7.78 -51.81
C ASP A 86 -24.24 -6.55 -50.92
N VAL A 87 -24.73 -5.38 -51.31
CA VAL A 87 -24.58 -4.12 -50.58
C VAL A 87 -25.33 -4.12 -49.23
N PHE A 88 -26.53 -4.73 -49.18
CA PHE A 88 -27.33 -4.80 -47.94
C PHE A 88 -26.84 -5.86 -46.96
N GLN A 89 -26.09 -6.86 -47.43
CA GLN A 89 -25.41 -7.84 -46.55
C GLN A 89 -24.33 -7.21 -45.68
N LEU A 90 -23.80 -6.05 -46.10
CA LEU A 90 -22.81 -5.29 -45.32
C LEU A 90 -23.42 -4.47 -44.17
N VAL A 91 -24.74 -4.26 -44.13
CA VAL A 91 -25.39 -3.43 -43.10
C VAL A 91 -25.18 -3.99 -41.70
N ASP A 92 -25.32 -5.30 -41.51
CA ASP A 92 -25.15 -5.91 -40.18
C ASP A 92 -23.70 -5.93 -39.70
N PRO A 93 -22.68 -6.26 -40.49
CA PRO A 93 -21.27 -6.04 -40.11
C PRO A 93 -20.95 -4.61 -39.83
N LEU A 94 -21.41 -3.66 -40.67
CA LEU A 94 -21.17 -2.22 -40.48
C LEU A 94 -21.82 -1.72 -39.18
N ARG A 95 -23.02 -2.18 -38.83
CA ARG A 95 -23.68 -1.85 -37.58
C ARG A 95 -22.86 -2.30 -36.37
N LYS A 96 -22.40 -3.55 -36.36
CA LYS A 96 -21.58 -4.13 -35.30
C LYS A 96 -20.24 -3.39 -35.17
N VAL A 97 -19.53 -3.19 -36.28
CA VAL A 97 -18.26 -2.43 -36.29
C VAL A 97 -18.47 -0.98 -35.84
N GLY A 98 -19.50 -0.33 -36.36
CA GLY A 98 -19.81 1.06 -36.01
C GLY A 98 -20.08 1.25 -34.52
N VAL A 99 -20.85 0.35 -33.89
CA VAL A 99 -21.11 0.37 -32.45
C VAL A 99 -19.80 0.20 -31.66
N VAL A 100 -18.96 -0.76 -32.04
CA VAL A 100 -17.66 -1.01 -31.38
C VAL A 100 -16.74 0.23 -31.49
N VAL A 101 -16.66 0.86 -32.68
CA VAL A 101 -15.84 2.05 -32.89
C VAL A 101 -16.36 3.24 -32.08
N ILE A 102 -17.68 3.43 -31.98
CA ILE A 102 -18.29 4.50 -31.17
C ILE A 102 -18.03 4.28 -29.68
N LEU A 103 -18.14 3.06 -29.19
CA LEU A 103 -17.81 2.72 -27.81
C LEU A 103 -16.32 2.96 -27.52
N ALA A 104 -15.44 2.58 -28.43
CA ALA A 104 -14.01 2.86 -28.31
C ALA A 104 -13.70 4.37 -28.31
N TRP A 105 -14.38 5.13 -29.18
CA TRP A 105 -14.26 6.58 -29.20
C TRP A 105 -14.73 7.21 -27.89
N PHE A 106 -15.85 6.73 -27.36
CA PHE A 106 -16.33 7.14 -26.04
C PHE A 106 -15.31 6.83 -24.93
N ALA A 107 -14.79 5.60 -24.90
CA ALA A 107 -13.79 5.17 -23.90
C ALA A 107 -12.50 6.01 -24.00
N THR A 108 -12.00 6.27 -25.20
CA THR A 108 -10.79 7.10 -25.40
C THR A 108 -11.02 8.56 -24.98
N ARG A 109 -12.21 9.10 -25.18
CA ARG A 109 -12.58 10.44 -24.70
C ARG A 109 -12.67 10.51 -23.19
N ILE A 110 -13.23 9.50 -22.52
CA ILE A 110 -13.23 9.41 -21.06
C ILE A 110 -11.80 9.49 -20.53
N VAL A 111 -10.90 8.66 -21.09
CA VAL A 111 -9.48 8.67 -20.68
C VAL A 111 -8.84 10.04 -20.86
N SER A 112 -9.14 10.74 -21.99
CA SER A 112 -8.57 12.06 -22.24
C SER A 112 -9.13 13.13 -21.28
N ASN A 113 -10.43 13.15 -21.05
CA ASN A 113 -11.06 14.13 -20.16
C ASN A 113 -10.63 13.91 -18.70
N ILE A 114 -10.57 12.65 -18.23
CA ILE A 114 -10.04 12.34 -16.89
C ILE A 114 -8.58 12.76 -16.76
N GLN A 115 -7.77 12.50 -17.80
CA GLN A 115 -6.36 12.90 -17.82
C GLN A 115 -6.18 14.43 -17.70
N GLU A 116 -6.99 15.21 -18.40
CA GLU A 116 -7.00 16.68 -18.30
C GLU A 116 -7.44 17.14 -16.91
N SER A 117 -8.52 16.57 -16.39
CA SER A 117 -9.02 16.93 -15.06
C SER A 117 -8.09 16.55 -13.91
N MET A 118 -7.28 15.49 -14.04
CA MET A 118 -6.25 15.12 -13.05
C MET A 118 -5.13 16.15 -12.95
N GLN A 119 -4.88 16.91 -14.02
CA GLN A 119 -3.85 17.94 -14.08
C GLN A 119 -4.38 19.32 -13.67
N ASP A 120 -5.71 19.47 -13.52
CA ASP A 120 -6.34 20.74 -13.21
C ASP A 120 -6.39 20.98 -11.70
N ALA A 121 -5.83 22.11 -11.26
CA ALA A 121 -5.87 22.58 -9.88
C ALA A 121 -7.29 22.86 -9.35
N GLN A 122 -8.30 22.95 -10.23
CA GLN A 122 -9.69 23.15 -9.83
C GLN A 122 -10.25 21.93 -9.10
N TYR A 123 -9.79 20.72 -9.43
CA TYR A 123 -10.29 19.46 -8.89
C TYR A 123 -9.40 18.87 -7.79
N HIS A 124 -8.10 19.27 -7.74
CA HIS A 124 -7.14 18.71 -6.81
C HIS A 124 -6.28 19.80 -6.16
N ASP A 125 -6.15 19.76 -4.83
CA ASP A 125 -5.22 20.64 -4.10
C ASP A 125 -3.75 20.35 -4.49
N HIS A 126 -3.45 19.11 -4.89
CA HIS A 126 -2.18 18.66 -5.44
C HIS A 126 -2.42 17.97 -6.79
N PRO A 127 -2.36 18.71 -7.91
CA PRO A 127 -2.51 18.14 -9.25
C PRO A 127 -1.46 17.08 -9.53
N TRP A 128 -1.83 16.07 -10.28
CA TRP A 128 -0.89 15.03 -10.71
C TRP A 128 0.17 15.61 -11.64
N ASP A 129 1.40 15.07 -11.54
CA ASP A 129 2.44 15.40 -12.51
C ASP A 129 1.97 15.06 -13.92
N ALA A 130 2.11 16.06 -14.83
CA ALA A 130 1.66 15.93 -16.21
C ALA A 130 2.30 14.72 -16.92
N SER A 131 3.55 14.37 -16.59
CA SER A 131 4.26 13.23 -17.19
C SER A 131 3.60 11.91 -16.80
N ILE A 132 3.18 11.75 -15.53
CA ILE A 132 2.52 10.56 -15.02
C ILE A 132 1.12 10.43 -15.62
N ALA A 133 0.31 11.49 -15.57
CA ALA A 133 -1.05 11.49 -16.13
C ALA A 133 -1.03 11.20 -17.65
N ASN A 134 -0.09 11.80 -18.39
CA ASN A 134 0.10 11.56 -19.83
C ASN A 134 0.56 10.13 -20.11
N GLY A 135 1.44 9.56 -19.30
CA GLY A 135 1.92 8.18 -19.43
C GLY A 135 0.77 7.18 -19.28
N ILE A 136 0.02 7.29 -18.20
CA ILE A 136 -1.15 6.41 -17.91
C ILE A 136 -2.22 6.58 -19.00
N GLY A 137 -2.57 7.81 -19.36
CA GLY A 137 -3.55 8.09 -20.39
C GLY A 137 -3.17 7.50 -21.76
N ARG A 138 -1.88 7.54 -22.13
CA ARG A 138 -1.39 6.94 -23.36
C ARG A 138 -1.50 5.41 -23.34
N LEU A 139 -1.11 4.75 -22.23
CA LEU A 139 -1.22 3.30 -22.07
C LEU A 139 -2.67 2.84 -22.19
N LEU A 140 -3.61 3.51 -21.51
CA LEU A 140 -5.03 3.18 -21.58
C LEU A 140 -5.58 3.34 -23.00
N ARG A 141 -5.27 4.44 -23.69
CA ARG A 141 -5.72 4.65 -25.07
C ARG A 141 -5.18 3.59 -26.03
N VAL A 142 -3.90 3.23 -25.92
CA VAL A 142 -3.31 2.16 -26.73
C VAL A 142 -4.01 0.83 -26.48
N SER A 143 -4.28 0.49 -25.22
CA SER A 143 -5.00 -0.74 -24.86
C SER A 143 -6.43 -0.77 -25.44
N ILE A 144 -7.16 0.36 -25.38
CA ILE A 144 -8.49 0.49 -25.97
C ILE A 144 -8.43 0.31 -27.48
N ILE A 145 -7.45 0.93 -28.17
CA ILE A 145 -7.28 0.83 -29.62
C ILE A 145 -6.99 -0.62 -30.00
N ILE A 146 -6.05 -1.30 -29.33
CA ILE A 146 -5.73 -2.70 -29.60
C ILE A 146 -6.97 -3.59 -29.44
N ALA A 147 -7.68 -3.47 -28.32
CA ALA A 147 -8.90 -4.23 -28.06
C ALA A 147 -9.95 -3.97 -29.15
N THR A 148 -10.15 -2.72 -29.55
CA THR A 148 -11.09 -2.30 -30.59
C THR A 148 -10.74 -2.94 -31.93
N VAL A 149 -9.47 -2.90 -32.34
CA VAL A 149 -9.01 -3.50 -33.60
C VAL A 149 -9.27 -5.01 -33.61
N LEU A 150 -8.98 -5.72 -32.51
CA LEU A 150 -9.23 -7.15 -32.38
C LEU A 150 -10.72 -7.48 -32.50
N VAL A 151 -11.58 -6.73 -31.84
CA VAL A 151 -13.05 -6.94 -31.91
C VAL A 151 -13.58 -6.65 -33.31
N VAL A 152 -13.09 -5.59 -33.94
CA VAL A 152 -13.48 -5.24 -35.32
C VAL A 152 -13.05 -6.34 -36.31
N LEU A 153 -11.82 -6.83 -36.23
CA LEU A 153 -11.34 -7.92 -37.07
C LEU A 153 -12.18 -9.19 -36.90
N GLN A 154 -12.50 -9.55 -35.65
CA GLN A 154 -13.36 -10.70 -35.35
C GLN A 154 -14.78 -10.52 -35.89
N THR A 155 -15.33 -9.30 -35.81
CA THR A 155 -16.66 -8.98 -36.35
C THR A 155 -16.72 -9.09 -37.87
N LEU A 156 -15.59 -8.81 -38.53
CA LEU A 156 -15.43 -8.97 -40.00
C LEU A 156 -15.13 -10.41 -40.42
N GLY A 157 -15.13 -11.38 -39.49
CA GLY A 157 -14.87 -12.77 -39.75
C GLY A 157 -13.40 -13.16 -39.89
N ILE A 158 -12.48 -12.24 -39.56
CA ILE A 158 -11.03 -12.49 -39.58
C ILE A 158 -10.64 -13.19 -38.27
N SER A 159 -9.98 -14.33 -38.37
CA SER A 159 -9.52 -15.07 -37.19
C SER A 159 -8.43 -14.30 -36.46
N VAL A 160 -8.69 -13.94 -35.21
CA VAL A 160 -7.75 -13.25 -34.32
C VAL A 160 -6.96 -14.22 -33.44
N SER A 161 -7.17 -15.53 -33.57
CA SER A 161 -6.54 -16.56 -32.72
C SER A 161 -5.01 -16.47 -32.69
N GLY A 162 -4.38 -16.25 -33.85
CA GLY A 162 -2.93 -16.08 -33.94
C GLY A 162 -2.44 -14.83 -33.21
N VAL A 163 -3.16 -13.70 -33.36
CA VAL A 163 -2.83 -12.45 -32.66
C VAL A 163 -3.00 -12.60 -31.15
N LEU A 164 -4.04 -13.30 -30.71
CA LEU A 164 -4.27 -13.58 -29.29
C LEU A 164 -3.21 -14.53 -28.71
N ALA A 165 -2.77 -15.54 -29.47
CA ALA A 165 -1.71 -16.44 -29.03
C ALA A 165 -0.37 -15.69 -28.85
N PHE A 166 0.02 -14.88 -29.83
CA PHE A 166 1.22 -14.01 -29.72
C PHE A 166 1.05 -12.96 -28.63
N GLY A 167 -0.11 -12.33 -28.53
CA GLY A 167 -0.45 -11.35 -27.49
C GLY A 167 -0.41 -11.96 -26.10
N GLY A 168 -0.81 -13.25 -25.95
CA GLY A 168 -0.70 -14.00 -24.69
C GLY A 168 0.75 -14.15 -24.21
N ILE A 169 1.65 -14.55 -25.13
CA ILE A 169 3.09 -14.64 -24.81
C ILE A 169 3.67 -13.26 -24.47
N GLY A 170 3.35 -12.25 -25.27
CA GLY A 170 3.74 -10.86 -25.00
C GLY A 170 3.17 -10.33 -23.68
N GLY A 171 1.92 -10.69 -23.36
CA GLY A 171 1.27 -10.37 -22.09
C GLY A 171 1.96 -10.99 -20.89
N LEU A 172 2.42 -12.25 -21.00
CA LEU A 172 3.23 -12.89 -19.95
C LEU A 172 4.55 -12.14 -19.74
N ALA A 173 5.24 -11.76 -20.81
CA ALA A 173 6.48 -10.98 -20.69
C ALA A 173 6.27 -9.63 -20.00
N VAL A 174 5.20 -8.91 -20.36
CA VAL A 174 4.81 -7.65 -19.70
C VAL A 174 4.39 -7.90 -18.25
N GLY A 175 3.67 -9.00 -17.98
CA GLY A 175 3.27 -9.40 -16.61
C GLY A 175 4.49 -9.64 -15.71
N PHE A 176 5.49 -10.37 -16.19
CA PHE A 176 6.75 -10.56 -15.45
C PHE A 176 7.51 -9.24 -15.24
N ALA A 177 7.55 -8.37 -16.25
CA ALA A 177 8.17 -7.06 -16.10
C ALA A 177 7.45 -6.14 -15.11
N ALA A 178 6.14 -6.30 -14.94
CA ALA A 178 5.32 -5.53 -14.01
C ALA A 178 5.15 -6.21 -12.62
N GLN A 179 5.73 -7.38 -12.41
CA GLN A 179 5.53 -8.20 -11.20
C GLN A 179 5.84 -7.42 -9.92
N ASP A 180 6.95 -6.70 -9.88
CA ASP A 180 7.37 -5.94 -8.69
C ASP A 180 6.41 -4.78 -8.39
N LEU A 181 5.90 -4.11 -9.40
CA LEU A 181 4.91 -3.04 -9.21
C LEU A 181 3.61 -3.59 -8.61
N LEU A 182 3.13 -4.72 -9.14
CA LEU A 182 1.93 -5.38 -8.64
C LEU A 182 2.14 -5.91 -7.22
N SER A 183 3.30 -6.50 -6.92
CA SER A 183 3.65 -6.99 -5.58
C SER A 183 3.63 -5.85 -4.56
N ASN A 184 4.19 -4.69 -4.89
CA ASN A 184 4.17 -3.53 -4.01
C ASN A 184 2.76 -2.95 -3.84
N TYR A 185 1.95 -2.93 -4.89
CA TYR A 185 0.56 -2.50 -4.81
C TYR A 185 -0.27 -3.43 -3.91
N PHE A 186 -0.12 -4.75 -4.03
CA PHE A 186 -0.77 -5.70 -3.12
C PHE A 186 -0.25 -5.61 -1.69
N GLY A 187 1.04 -5.33 -1.51
CA GLY A 187 1.62 -5.02 -0.21
C GLY A 187 0.97 -3.80 0.44
N PHE A 188 0.79 -2.72 -0.32
CA PHE A 188 0.05 -1.54 0.12
C PHE A 188 -1.39 -1.88 0.56
N LEU A 189 -2.13 -2.61 -0.28
CA LEU A 189 -3.48 -3.03 0.07
C LEU A 189 -3.51 -3.88 1.35
N MET A 190 -2.54 -4.78 1.52
CA MET A 190 -2.41 -5.58 2.73
C MET A 190 -2.20 -4.70 3.98
N ILE A 191 -1.31 -3.71 3.90
CA ILE A 191 -1.08 -2.76 5.01
C ILE A 191 -2.38 -2.01 5.32
N LEU A 192 -3.09 -1.53 4.29
CA LEU A 192 -4.31 -0.75 4.44
C LEU A 192 -5.46 -1.57 5.08
N PHE A 193 -5.63 -2.83 4.68
CA PHE A 193 -6.71 -3.69 5.18
C PHE A 193 -6.40 -4.34 6.52
N LYS A 194 -5.18 -4.84 6.73
CA LYS A 194 -4.78 -5.51 7.99
C LYS A 194 -4.33 -4.53 9.05
N GLN A 195 -3.85 -3.36 8.66
CA GLN A 195 -3.34 -2.30 9.54
C GLN A 195 -2.36 -2.81 10.61
N PRO A 196 -1.30 -3.55 10.24
CA PRO A 196 -0.31 -4.02 11.21
C PRO A 196 0.41 -2.85 11.89
N PHE A 197 0.38 -1.69 11.27
CA PHE A 197 0.86 -0.40 11.77
C PHE A 197 0.15 0.74 11.03
N LYS A 198 0.23 1.95 11.58
CA LYS A 198 -0.32 3.19 11.01
C LYS A 198 0.77 4.24 10.91
N GLU A 199 0.48 5.32 10.19
CA GLU A 199 1.34 6.51 10.19
C GLU A 199 1.45 7.08 11.60
N GLY A 200 2.66 7.37 12.03
CA GLY A 200 3.00 7.77 13.38
C GLY A 200 3.48 6.63 14.29
N ASP A 201 3.26 5.37 13.94
CA ASP A 201 3.68 4.23 14.74
C ASP A 201 5.19 4.02 14.67
N TRP A 202 5.78 3.66 15.80
CA TRP A 202 7.10 3.07 15.85
C TRP A 202 6.98 1.58 15.53
N ILE A 203 7.67 1.16 14.47
CA ILE A 203 7.76 -0.25 14.09
C ILE A 203 9.19 -0.74 14.12
N ARG A 204 9.33 -2.04 14.36
CA ARG A 204 10.60 -2.76 14.33
C ARG A 204 10.43 -4.07 13.62
N SER A 205 11.47 -4.48 12.86
CA SER A 205 11.56 -5.83 12.33
C SER A 205 12.88 -6.46 12.78
N PRO A 206 12.81 -7.53 13.60
CA PRO A 206 14.02 -8.23 14.03
C PRO A 206 14.80 -8.88 12.89
N ASP A 207 14.09 -9.25 11.80
CA ASP A 207 14.65 -10.01 10.69
C ASP A 207 15.57 -9.20 9.77
N ARG A 208 15.37 -7.86 9.70
CA ARG A 208 16.03 -7.00 8.70
C ARG A 208 16.61 -5.72 9.26
N GLU A 209 16.78 -5.59 10.53
CA GLU A 209 17.30 -4.38 11.19
C GLU A 209 16.55 -3.09 10.78
N ILE A 210 15.25 -3.23 10.48
CA ILE A 210 14.37 -2.10 10.18
C ILE A 210 13.79 -1.62 11.50
N GLU A 211 14.02 -0.36 11.83
CA GLU A 211 13.45 0.26 13.04
C GLU A 211 13.27 1.76 12.84
N GLY A 212 12.12 2.28 13.25
CA GLY A 212 11.82 3.71 13.19
C GLY A 212 10.32 4.01 13.21
N THR A 213 9.99 5.28 13.03
CA THR A 213 8.62 5.77 13.00
C THR A 213 8.10 5.85 11.57
N VAL A 214 6.93 5.30 11.31
CA VAL A 214 6.25 5.38 10.01
C VAL A 214 5.84 6.83 9.76
N GLU A 215 6.38 7.45 8.69
CA GLU A 215 6.00 8.82 8.32
C GLU A 215 4.85 8.85 7.31
N GLU A 216 4.91 7.98 6.31
CA GLU A 216 3.96 7.99 5.20
C GLU A 216 3.85 6.60 4.55
N ILE A 217 2.63 6.19 4.27
CA ILE A 217 2.34 4.93 3.57
C ILE A 217 1.90 5.26 2.14
N MET A 218 2.83 5.17 1.19
CA MET A 218 2.59 5.40 -0.23
C MET A 218 2.22 4.10 -0.94
N VAL A 219 1.71 4.22 -2.18
CA VAL A 219 1.22 3.08 -2.98
C VAL A 219 2.28 2.00 -3.25
N LEU A 220 3.55 2.39 -3.45
CA LEU A 220 4.63 1.45 -3.80
C LEU A 220 5.62 1.24 -2.66
N SER A 221 5.70 2.15 -1.71
CA SER A 221 6.65 2.10 -0.61
C SER A 221 6.10 2.76 0.64
N THR A 222 6.58 2.32 1.80
CA THR A 222 6.35 2.98 3.09
C THR A 222 7.61 3.70 3.51
N LYS A 223 7.48 4.98 3.89
CA LYS A 223 8.57 5.81 4.38
C LYS A 223 8.62 5.74 5.89
N ILE A 224 9.78 5.35 6.42
CA ILE A 224 10.06 5.27 7.85
C ILE A 224 11.16 6.25 8.20
N ARG A 225 11.05 6.92 9.34
CA ARG A 225 12.10 7.76 9.91
C ARG A 225 12.85 6.98 10.98
N THR A 226 14.11 6.64 10.72
CA THR A 226 14.96 5.98 11.72
C THR A 226 15.24 6.91 12.91
N PHE A 227 15.70 6.35 14.03
CA PHE A 227 16.07 7.17 15.20
C PHE A 227 17.19 8.16 14.92
N ASP A 228 18.09 7.85 13.97
CA ASP A 228 19.10 8.78 13.46
C ASP A 228 18.54 9.86 12.53
N LYS A 229 17.20 9.96 12.41
CA LYS A 229 16.49 10.92 11.55
C LYS A 229 16.69 10.73 10.06
N ARG A 230 17.21 9.58 9.62
CA ARG A 230 17.33 9.25 8.19
C ARG A 230 16.00 8.72 7.64
N PRO A 231 15.57 9.14 6.44
CA PRO A 231 14.42 8.53 5.78
C PRO A 231 14.82 7.15 5.22
N LEU A 232 14.01 6.15 5.49
CA LEU A 232 14.14 4.81 4.96
C LEU A 232 12.89 4.49 4.13
N HIS A 233 13.08 4.23 2.83
CA HIS A 233 11.99 3.86 1.92
C HIS A 233 11.98 2.34 1.75
N ILE A 234 10.92 1.70 2.22
CA ILE A 234 10.76 0.25 2.16
C ILE A 234 9.68 -0.08 1.15
N PRO A 235 9.98 -0.88 0.10
CA PRO A 235 8.95 -1.39 -0.80
C PRO A 235 7.85 -2.14 -0.03
N ASN A 236 6.59 -1.87 -0.33
CA ASN A 236 5.47 -2.45 0.42
C ASN A 236 5.39 -3.98 0.31
N SER A 237 5.90 -4.55 -0.77
CA SER A 237 6.00 -6.00 -0.96
C SER A 237 6.83 -6.69 0.12
N VAL A 238 7.77 -5.98 0.74
CA VAL A 238 8.60 -6.50 1.85
C VAL A 238 7.73 -6.84 3.05
N PHE A 239 6.76 -6.00 3.38
CA PHE A 239 5.87 -6.18 4.53
C PHE A 239 4.93 -7.40 4.40
N THR A 240 4.77 -7.95 3.20
CA THR A 240 3.94 -9.17 3.03
C THR A 240 4.53 -10.40 3.70
N ASN A 241 5.87 -10.43 3.88
CA ASN A 241 6.61 -11.56 4.42
C ASN A 241 7.51 -11.18 5.61
N LEU A 242 7.41 -9.94 6.07
CA LEU A 242 8.22 -9.41 7.17
C LEU A 242 7.53 -9.66 8.51
N ILE A 243 8.29 -10.06 9.53
CA ILE A 243 7.82 -10.03 10.91
C ILE A 243 7.89 -8.57 11.39
N VAL A 244 6.75 -8.00 11.73
CA VAL A 244 6.65 -6.62 12.22
C VAL A 244 6.23 -6.65 13.69
N GLU A 245 7.07 -6.07 14.54
CA GLU A 245 6.71 -5.69 15.90
C GLU A 245 6.24 -4.24 15.89
N ASN A 246 5.14 -3.95 16.58
CA ASN A 246 4.60 -2.60 16.76
C ASN A 246 4.72 -2.16 18.23
N PRO A 247 5.85 -1.54 18.63
CA PRO A 247 6.01 -1.05 20.01
C PRO A 247 5.04 0.09 20.38
N SER A 248 4.38 0.73 19.40
CA SER A 248 3.37 1.76 19.70
C SER A 248 2.07 1.17 20.25
N GLU A 249 1.82 -0.11 20.02
CA GLU A 249 0.64 -0.84 20.52
C GLU A 249 0.94 -1.64 21.82
N MET A 250 2.12 -1.46 22.43
CA MET A 250 2.42 -2.13 23.69
C MET A 250 1.56 -1.56 24.84
N ASP A 251 1.11 -2.43 25.72
CA ASP A 251 0.35 -2.04 26.91
C ASP A 251 1.25 -1.53 28.05
N ASN A 252 2.43 -2.12 28.19
CA ASN A 252 3.39 -1.85 29.26
C ASN A 252 4.82 -1.95 28.73
N ARG A 253 5.77 -1.27 29.38
CA ARG A 253 7.20 -1.48 29.16
C ARG A 253 7.82 -2.36 30.24
N ARG A 254 8.61 -3.31 29.79
CA ARG A 254 9.28 -4.27 30.68
C ARG A 254 10.60 -3.72 31.21
N ILE A 255 10.77 -3.74 32.54
CA ILE A 255 12.06 -3.63 33.20
C ILE A 255 12.58 -5.04 33.47
N LYS A 256 13.74 -5.38 32.89
CA LYS A 256 14.41 -6.66 33.11
C LYS A 256 15.90 -6.35 33.31
N GLU A 257 16.35 -6.36 34.55
CA GLU A 257 17.74 -6.05 34.90
C GLU A 257 18.32 -7.18 35.78
N THR A 258 19.60 -7.42 35.62
CA THR A 258 20.37 -8.33 36.45
C THR A 258 21.35 -7.53 37.27
N ILE A 259 21.34 -7.75 38.60
CA ILE A 259 22.17 -7.03 39.56
C ILE A 259 22.97 -8.07 40.32
N GLY A 260 24.27 -7.89 40.42
CA GLY A 260 25.17 -8.77 41.16
C GLY A 260 25.60 -8.17 42.50
N VAL A 261 25.51 -8.91 43.58
CA VAL A 261 26.07 -8.57 44.89
C VAL A 261 27.27 -9.48 45.22
N ARG A 262 28.12 -9.04 46.12
CA ARG A 262 29.30 -9.83 46.53
C ARG A 262 28.90 -11.17 47.16
N TYR A 263 29.76 -12.18 47.04
CA TYR A 263 29.58 -13.47 47.71
C TYR A 263 29.54 -13.36 49.23
N ASP A 264 30.28 -12.42 49.79
CA ASP A 264 30.30 -12.14 51.26
C ASP A 264 28.93 -11.71 51.79
N ASP A 265 28.09 -11.14 50.91
CA ASP A 265 26.79 -10.59 51.28
C ASP A 265 25.63 -11.59 51.03
N ILE A 266 25.92 -12.84 50.66
CA ILE A 266 24.90 -13.84 50.34
C ILE A 266 23.91 -14.10 51.47
N THR A 267 24.34 -13.93 52.72
CA THR A 267 23.49 -14.16 53.90
C THR A 267 22.42 -13.09 54.07
N VAL A 268 22.66 -11.88 53.65
CA VAL A 268 21.71 -10.75 53.73
C VAL A 268 20.85 -10.61 52.44
N LEU A 269 21.26 -11.29 51.36
CA LEU A 269 20.55 -11.24 50.08
C LEU A 269 19.05 -11.57 50.19
N PRO A 270 18.56 -12.57 50.92
CA PRO A 270 17.14 -12.83 51.04
C PRO A 270 16.31 -11.64 51.56
N VAL A 271 16.86 -10.87 52.51
CA VAL A 271 16.21 -9.69 53.06
C VAL A 271 16.20 -8.55 52.05
N ILE A 272 17.32 -8.35 51.33
CA ILE A 272 17.42 -7.39 50.22
C ILE A 272 16.36 -7.64 49.14
N LEU A 273 16.22 -8.91 48.71
CA LEU A 273 15.23 -9.29 47.70
C LEU A 273 13.80 -9.01 48.16
N GLU A 274 13.51 -9.21 49.45
CA GLU A 274 12.19 -8.91 49.99
C GLU A 274 11.90 -7.40 50.05
N ASP A 275 12.88 -6.60 50.43
CA ASP A 275 12.74 -5.15 50.45
C ASP A 275 12.58 -4.58 49.03
N ILE A 276 13.29 -5.11 48.03
CA ILE A 276 13.13 -4.74 46.64
C ILE A 276 11.73 -5.15 46.15
N ARG A 277 11.19 -6.31 46.51
CA ARG A 277 9.81 -6.69 46.17
C ARG A 277 8.80 -5.68 46.73
N ARG A 278 8.99 -5.27 48.00
CA ARG A 278 8.15 -4.26 48.65
C ARG A 278 8.24 -2.91 47.95
N LEU A 279 9.45 -2.47 47.58
CA LEU A 279 9.67 -1.25 46.81
C LEU A 279 8.86 -1.29 45.53
N LEU A 280 9.04 -2.34 44.73
CA LEU A 280 8.36 -2.46 43.41
C LEU A 280 6.85 -2.58 43.55
N HIS A 281 6.34 -3.28 44.57
CA HIS A 281 4.90 -3.39 44.81
C HIS A 281 4.24 -2.06 45.20
N ASN A 282 4.97 -1.19 45.89
CA ASN A 282 4.48 0.10 46.38
C ASN A 282 4.78 1.26 45.39
N HIS A 283 5.54 1.01 44.33
CA HIS A 283 5.94 2.03 43.40
C HIS A 283 4.79 2.41 42.45
N GLU A 284 4.38 3.68 42.42
CA GLU A 284 3.21 4.18 41.67
C GLU A 284 3.25 3.88 40.16
N ALA A 285 4.45 3.92 39.57
CA ALA A 285 4.63 3.71 38.13
C ALA A 285 4.70 2.23 37.70
N ILE A 286 4.75 1.29 38.65
CA ILE A 286 4.78 -0.15 38.37
C ILE A 286 3.35 -0.69 38.28
N ASP A 287 3.09 -1.52 37.28
CA ASP A 287 1.83 -2.22 37.12
C ASP A 287 1.87 -3.57 37.87
N THR A 288 1.28 -3.57 39.03
CA THR A 288 1.22 -4.75 39.93
C THR A 288 0.26 -5.85 39.44
N ASN A 289 -0.55 -5.58 38.39
CA ASN A 289 -1.38 -6.61 37.76
C ASN A 289 -0.58 -7.49 36.81
N GLN A 290 0.61 -7.02 36.43
CA GLN A 290 1.54 -7.75 35.57
C GLN A 290 2.52 -8.57 36.40
N THR A 291 3.25 -9.46 35.75
CA THR A 291 4.29 -10.28 36.41
C THR A 291 5.34 -9.40 37.09
N LEU A 292 5.52 -9.59 38.40
CA LEU A 292 6.56 -8.98 39.20
C LEU A 292 7.40 -10.08 39.85
N MET A 293 8.69 -10.11 39.53
CA MET A 293 9.64 -11.09 40.09
C MET A 293 10.93 -10.39 40.51
N VAL A 294 11.40 -10.77 41.70
CA VAL A 294 12.74 -10.43 42.22
C VAL A 294 13.31 -11.71 42.79
N ASN A 295 14.17 -12.37 42.05
CA ASN A 295 14.67 -13.72 42.42
C ASN A 295 16.16 -13.84 42.18
N LEU A 296 16.82 -14.70 42.99
CA LEU A 296 18.16 -15.17 42.70
C LEU A 296 18.17 -15.82 41.30
N LEU A 297 19.12 -15.41 40.48
CA LEU A 297 19.25 -15.89 39.10
C LEU A 297 20.36 -16.94 38.98
N SER A 298 21.57 -16.58 39.39
CA SER A 298 22.75 -17.42 39.21
C SER A 298 23.88 -17.02 40.16
N PHE A 299 24.88 -17.92 40.26
CA PHE A 299 26.18 -17.65 40.88
C PHE A 299 27.18 -17.36 39.77
N GLY A 300 27.56 -16.11 39.63
CA GLY A 300 28.54 -15.63 38.65
C GLY A 300 29.99 -15.85 39.12
N PRO A 301 30.97 -15.53 38.25
CA PRO A 301 32.40 -15.66 38.60
C PRO A 301 32.85 -14.80 39.78
N SER A 302 32.22 -13.66 39.98
CA SER A 302 32.57 -12.69 41.04
C SER A 302 31.33 -12.12 41.75
N SER A 303 30.12 -12.60 41.45
CA SER A 303 28.88 -12.09 41.98
C SER A 303 27.83 -13.15 42.21
N VAL A 304 26.93 -12.87 43.14
CA VAL A 304 25.66 -13.58 43.29
C VAL A 304 24.62 -12.72 42.61
N ASP A 305 24.10 -13.20 41.45
CA ASP A 305 23.25 -12.45 40.60
C ASP A 305 21.80 -12.69 40.95
N PHE A 306 21.04 -11.60 41.05
CA PHE A 306 19.60 -11.65 41.08
C PHE A 306 19.03 -10.75 39.96
N TRP A 307 17.78 -11.01 39.56
CA TRP A 307 17.14 -10.21 38.55
C TRP A 307 15.85 -9.60 39.07
N ILE A 308 15.52 -8.48 38.50
CA ILE A 308 14.22 -7.86 38.58
C ILE A 308 13.50 -8.02 37.25
N TYR A 309 12.24 -8.35 37.29
CA TYR A 309 11.40 -8.47 36.12
C TYR A 309 10.03 -7.90 36.48
N THR A 310 9.70 -6.76 35.87
CA THR A 310 8.46 -6.05 36.15
C THR A 310 8.04 -5.18 34.96
N PHE A 311 6.89 -4.57 35.04
CA PHE A 311 6.33 -3.74 33.98
C PHE A 311 5.92 -2.39 34.51
N THR A 312 6.23 -1.32 33.74
CA THR A 312 5.75 0.03 34.01
C THR A 312 4.35 0.23 33.43
N LYS A 313 3.55 1.12 34.01
CA LYS A 313 2.25 1.55 33.48
C LYS A 313 2.40 2.40 32.21
N THR A 314 3.49 3.15 32.11
CA THR A 314 3.78 4.01 30.96
C THR A 314 4.43 3.24 29.83
N THR A 315 4.07 3.59 28.60
CA THR A 315 4.73 3.13 27.38
C THR A 315 5.65 4.17 26.76
N LYS A 316 5.64 5.41 27.28
CA LYS A 316 6.48 6.51 26.77
C LYS A 316 7.96 6.25 27.06
N TRP A 317 8.79 6.36 26.02
CA TRP A 317 10.20 6.00 26.08
C TRP A 317 11.00 6.79 27.14
N THR A 318 10.87 8.11 27.17
CA THR A 318 11.60 8.99 28.10
C THR A 318 11.17 8.73 29.54
N GLU A 319 9.87 8.73 29.81
CA GLU A 319 9.29 8.48 31.13
C GLU A 319 9.67 7.11 31.67
N PHE A 320 9.67 6.08 30.82
CA PHE A 320 10.14 4.74 31.20
C PHE A 320 11.59 4.75 31.67
N HIS A 321 12.48 5.48 31.01
CA HIS A 321 13.90 5.53 31.40
C HIS A 321 14.08 6.31 32.72
N GLU A 322 13.33 7.35 32.96
CA GLU A 322 13.32 8.09 34.22
C GLU A 322 12.84 7.20 35.38
N ILE A 323 11.75 6.45 35.18
CA ILE A 323 11.24 5.50 36.18
C ILE A 323 12.26 4.38 36.44
N LYS A 324 12.86 3.82 35.39
CA LYS A 324 13.87 2.79 35.52
C LYS A 324 15.09 3.27 36.28
N GLU A 325 15.57 4.49 36.01
CA GLU A 325 16.69 5.10 36.70
C GLU A 325 16.40 5.27 38.20
N SER A 326 15.24 5.83 38.54
CA SER A 326 14.81 5.97 39.94
C SER A 326 14.79 4.63 40.69
N ILE A 327 14.19 3.60 40.08
CA ILE A 327 14.13 2.26 40.68
C ILE A 327 15.53 1.68 40.90
N LEU A 328 16.45 1.86 39.95
CA LEU A 328 17.79 1.33 40.10
C LEU A 328 18.57 2.05 41.22
N PHE A 329 18.39 3.37 41.40
CA PHE A 329 18.94 4.10 42.53
C PHE A 329 18.36 3.64 43.88
N ASP A 330 17.05 3.44 43.96
CA ASP A 330 16.40 2.94 45.16
C ASP A 330 16.87 1.53 45.53
N ILE A 331 17.09 0.66 44.54
CA ILE A 331 17.65 -0.69 44.75
C ILE A 331 19.09 -0.60 45.25
N ALA A 332 19.92 0.30 44.70
CA ALA A 332 21.28 0.52 45.17
C ALA A 332 21.29 0.98 46.64
N GLY A 333 20.37 1.89 47.02
CA GLY A 333 20.20 2.35 48.41
C GLY A 333 19.76 1.22 49.35
N ILE A 334 18.90 0.31 48.90
CA ILE A 334 18.49 -0.87 49.72
C ILE A 334 19.72 -1.79 49.96
N ILE A 335 20.51 -2.05 48.91
CA ILE A 335 21.73 -2.87 49.04
C ILE A 335 22.71 -2.26 50.05
N GLU A 336 22.95 -0.97 49.94
CA GLU A 336 23.85 -0.22 50.86
C GLU A 336 23.33 -0.23 52.30
N THR A 337 22.01 -0.02 52.50
CA THR A 337 21.37 -0.01 53.84
C THR A 337 21.56 -1.32 54.60
N HIS A 338 21.63 -2.46 53.86
CA HIS A 338 21.92 -3.76 54.44
C HIS A 338 23.43 -4.06 54.60
N GLY A 339 24.31 -3.09 54.34
CA GLY A 339 25.76 -3.24 54.41
C GLY A 339 26.35 -4.10 53.29
N ALA A 340 25.55 -4.42 52.28
CA ALA A 340 25.97 -5.14 51.10
C ALA A 340 26.51 -4.21 50.00
N GLU A 341 27.30 -4.71 49.10
CA GLU A 341 27.86 -3.97 47.98
C GLU A 341 27.59 -4.66 46.64
N ILE A 342 27.40 -3.83 45.60
CA ILE A 342 27.37 -4.31 44.21
C ILE A 342 28.72 -4.90 43.86
N ALA A 343 28.73 -6.10 43.28
CA ALA A 343 29.95 -6.84 43.03
C ALA A 343 30.84 -6.18 41.97
N TYR A 344 32.13 -6.07 42.31
CA TYR A 344 33.16 -5.71 41.35
C TYR A 344 33.78 -6.99 40.76
N PRO A 345 34.34 -6.95 39.55
CA PRO A 345 35.13 -8.05 39.01
C PRO A 345 36.30 -8.36 39.94
N THR A 346 36.32 -9.55 40.52
CA THR A 346 37.34 -9.94 41.48
C THR A 346 38.28 -10.96 40.83
N GLN A 347 39.62 -10.82 41.05
CA GLN A 347 40.63 -11.78 40.60
C GLN A 347 41.52 -12.14 41.77
N THR A 348 41.80 -13.41 41.95
CA THR A 348 42.79 -13.89 42.89
C THR A 348 44.14 -13.99 42.17
N LEU A 349 45.11 -13.20 42.62
CA LEU A 349 46.46 -13.25 42.11
C LEU A 349 47.34 -14.12 43.05
N HIS A 350 47.85 -15.22 42.56
CA HIS A 350 48.90 -15.99 43.25
C HIS A 350 50.24 -15.41 42.82
N VAL A 351 50.87 -14.63 43.72
CA VAL A 351 52.18 -14.04 43.46
C VAL A 351 53.23 -14.89 44.16
N ASP A 352 54.03 -15.64 43.43
CA ASP A 352 55.24 -16.26 43.95
C ASP A 352 56.33 -15.21 44.06
N VAL A 353 56.53 -14.71 45.26
CA VAL A 353 57.67 -13.84 45.55
C VAL A 353 58.93 -14.71 45.70
N ALA A 354 59.77 -14.79 44.68
CA ALA A 354 61.06 -15.38 44.78
C ALA A 354 61.86 -14.60 45.81
N GLU A 355 62.26 -15.28 46.90
CA GLU A 355 63.18 -14.69 47.90
C GLU A 355 64.46 -14.24 47.19
N PRO A 356 64.97 -13.01 47.51
CA PRO A 356 66.23 -12.59 46.94
C PRO A 356 67.34 -13.47 47.47
N SER A 357 67.97 -14.23 46.57
CA SER A 357 69.14 -15.06 46.90
C SER A 357 70.23 -14.11 47.43
N MET A 358 70.42 -14.10 48.78
CA MET A 358 71.59 -13.50 49.36
C MET A 358 72.84 -14.32 48.92
N LYS A 359 73.59 -13.76 47.99
CA LYS A 359 74.95 -14.29 47.71
C LYS A 359 75.83 -14.08 48.93
N PRO A 360 76.55 -15.13 49.51
CA PRO A 360 77.46 -14.88 50.55
C PRO A 360 78.60 -13.96 50.08
N GLN A 361 78.88 -12.91 50.84
CA GLN A 361 80.12 -12.11 50.64
C GLN A 361 81.30 -12.97 50.93
N GLU A 362 82.15 -13.29 49.94
CA GLU A 362 83.46 -13.80 50.09
C GLU A 362 84.31 -12.81 50.92
N ARG A 363 84.66 -13.20 52.13
CA ARG A 363 85.69 -12.52 52.93
C ARG A 363 87.05 -12.71 52.26
N ASN A 364 87.55 -11.71 51.56
CA ASN A 364 88.96 -11.65 51.23
C ASN A 364 89.82 -11.51 52.52
N SER A 365 90.46 -12.54 52.93
CA SER A 365 91.55 -12.46 53.87
C SER A 365 92.87 -12.28 53.12
N SER A 366 93.31 -11.03 53.12
CA SER A 366 94.69 -10.65 52.77
C SER A 366 95.66 -10.96 53.91
N THR A 367 96.60 -11.77 53.69
CA THR A 367 97.97 -11.68 54.17
C THR A 367 98.91 -12.20 53.14
#